data_8c5a3def5640f7b5efea5d714cda5542
#
_entry.id   8c5a3def5640f7b5efea5d714cda5542
#
_cell.length_a   1.000
_cell.length_b   1.000
_cell.length_c   1.000
_cell.angle_alpha   90.00
_cell.angle_beta   90.00
_cell.angle_gamma   90.00
#
_symmetry.space_group_name_H-M   'P 1'
#
loop_
_entity.id
_entity.type
_entity.pdbx_description
1 polymer ?
#
loop_
_entity_poly.entity_id
_entity_poly.type
_entity_poly.pdbx_seq_one_letter_code
_entity_poly.pdbx_strand_id
1 'polypeptide(L)'
;PLGLRIFNPVQQAAEWYGLLRPADMAKLESGKLPFAEAIELIADRCAEQDRVLILRDWNHLDYIGLPFMQPDYRPQLAETLNAEFELIRFATVRHPLDQWLSLIRNPLFAERLPVGKYLKGVRRFAEMARGTGMLHYEDFTANPDATLMRLCEALQLPFDPGYRQRWASYKNITGDVLPGRSEVGEIRALPRRDTGAEVEKAFTARGDFQRTLQLMNYTDTVSG
;
A
#
# COMPACT_ATOMS: atom_id res chain seq x y z
N PRO A 1 10.68 -17.00 -10.97
CA PRO A 1 9.87 -16.94 -9.77
C PRO A 1 8.53 -16.30 -10.06
N LEU A 2 7.49 -17.16 -10.18
CA LEU A 2 6.11 -16.77 -10.49
C LEU A 2 5.52 -15.79 -9.46
N GLY A 3 5.99 -15.82 -8.21
CA GLY A 3 5.45 -14.98 -7.13
C GLY A 3 5.70 -13.47 -7.26
N LEU A 4 6.69 -13.03 -8.04
CA LEU A 4 6.99 -11.59 -8.22
C LEU A 4 6.12 -10.94 -9.30
N ARG A 5 5.63 -11.73 -10.27
CA ARG A 5 4.82 -11.22 -11.39
C ARG A 5 3.50 -10.60 -10.92
N ILE A 6 2.87 -11.17 -9.90
CA ILE A 6 1.58 -10.67 -9.37
C ILE A 6 1.66 -9.28 -8.71
N PHE A 7 2.86 -8.80 -8.41
CA PHE A 7 3.06 -7.47 -7.80
C PHE A 7 3.45 -6.40 -8.82
N ASN A 8 3.71 -6.79 -10.06
CA ASN A 8 4.02 -5.85 -11.13
C ASN A 8 2.72 -5.22 -11.66
N PRO A 9 2.53 -3.89 -11.60
CA PRO A 9 1.31 -3.23 -12.05
C PRO A 9 1.03 -3.44 -13.54
N VAL A 10 2.07 -3.54 -14.37
CA VAL A 10 1.90 -3.80 -15.81
C VAL A 10 1.39 -5.21 -16.05
N GLN A 11 1.89 -6.19 -15.30
CA GLN A 11 1.40 -7.57 -15.35
C GLN A 11 -0.06 -7.67 -14.89
N GLN A 12 -0.41 -6.96 -13.81
CA GLN A 12 -1.80 -6.89 -13.34
C GLN A 12 -2.72 -6.25 -14.38
N ALA A 13 -2.29 -5.18 -15.03
CA ALA A 13 -3.03 -4.53 -16.10
C ALA A 13 -3.30 -5.48 -17.28
N ALA A 14 -2.32 -6.31 -17.63
CA ALA A 14 -2.46 -7.32 -18.68
C ALA A 14 -3.39 -8.48 -18.25
N GLU A 15 -3.08 -9.12 -17.11
CA GLU A 15 -3.72 -10.39 -16.73
C GLU A 15 -5.09 -10.21 -16.06
N TRP A 16 -5.28 -9.14 -15.28
CA TRP A 16 -6.52 -8.94 -14.52
C TRP A 16 -7.54 -8.08 -15.24
N TYR A 17 -7.06 -7.16 -16.09
CA TYR A 17 -7.90 -6.17 -16.72
C TYR A 17 -7.90 -6.22 -18.26
N GLY A 18 -7.01 -7.02 -18.87
CA GLY A 18 -6.90 -7.14 -20.32
C GLY A 18 -6.46 -5.85 -21.02
N LEU A 19 -5.77 -4.96 -20.29
CA LEU A 19 -5.36 -3.64 -20.80
C LEU A 19 -4.10 -3.70 -21.67
N LEU A 20 -3.36 -4.79 -21.68
CA LEU A 20 -2.21 -4.99 -22.55
C LEU A 20 -2.38 -6.25 -23.40
N ARG A 21 -1.99 -6.14 -24.67
CA ARG A 21 -2.01 -7.26 -25.61
C ARG A 21 -0.73 -8.08 -25.49
N PRO A 22 -0.70 -9.35 -25.92
CA PRO A 22 0.50 -10.17 -25.91
C PRO A 22 1.71 -9.51 -26.61
N ALA A 23 1.46 -8.77 -27.68
CA ALA A 23 2.49 -8.03 -28.41
C ALA A 23 3.12 -6.90 -27.58
N ASP A 24 2.33 -6.22 -26.75
CA ASP A 24 2.81 -5.15 -25.83
C ASP A 24 3.67 -5.77 -24.73
N MET A 25 3.23 -6.90 -24.17
CA MET A 25 4.00 -7.65 -23.17
C MET A 25 5.34 -8.16 -23.72
N ALA A 26 5.36 -8.66 -24.96
CA ALA A 26 6.60 -9.08 -25.62
C ALA A 26 7.58 -7.91 -25.82
N LYS A 27 7.07 -6.71 -26.16
CA LYS A 27 7.90 -5.49 -26.25
C LYS A 27 8.45 -5.08 -24.90
N LEU A 28 7.65 -5.13 -23.83
CA LEU A 28 8.10 -4.84 -22.47
C LEU A 28 9.21 -5.82 -22.04
N GLU A 29 9.00 -7.12 -22.22
CA GLU A 29 9.97 -8.18 -21.86
C GLU A 29 11.28 -8.05 -22.63
N SER A 30 11.22 -7.60 -23.88
CA SER A 30 12.42 -7.35 -24.70
C SER A 30 13.07 -5.99 -24.47
N GLY A 31 12.57 -5.17 -23.53
CA GLY A 31 13.05 -3.82 -23.25
C GLY A 31 12.75 -2.78 -24.34
N LYS A 32 11.89 -3.12 -25.32
CA LYS A 32 11.47 -2.21 -26.40
C LYS A 32 10.31 -1.30 -26.01
N LEU A 33 9.69 -1.53 -24.88
CA LEU A 33 8.65 -0.70 -24.28
C LEU A 33 9.12 -0.37 -22.84
N PRO A 34 9.62 0.84 -22.57
CA PRO A 34 9.97 1.30 -21.23
C PRO A 34 8.76 1.26 -20.29
N PHE A 35 9.04 1.15 -19.00
CA PHE A 35 7.99 1.02 -17.99
C PHE A 35 7.03 2.21 -17.99
N ALA A 36 7.52 3.45 -18.08
CA ALA A 36 6.68 4.66 -18.11
C ALA A 36 5.76 4.67 -19.33
N GLU A 37 6.28 4.33 -20.52
CA GLU A 37 5.46 4.23 -21.76
C GLU A 37 4.40 3.10 -21.66
N ALA A 38 4.73 2.00 -20.96
CA ALA A 38 3.74 0.95 -20.72
C ALA A 38 2.61 1.45 -19.81
N ILE A 39 2.93 2.27 -18.79
CA ILE A 39 1.92 2.89 -17.91
C ILE A 39 1.09 3.91 -18.68
N GLU A 40 1.68 4.72 -19.57
CA GLU A 40 0.95 5.63 -20.47
C GLU A 40 -0.05 4.88 -21.34
N LEU A 41 0.40 3.82 -22.02
CA LEU A 41 -0.46 2.97 -22.82
C LEU A 41 -1.63 2.35 -22.01
N ILE A 42 -1.37 1.98 -20.75
CA ILE A 42 -2.41 1.48 -19.84
C ILE A 42 -3.40 2.61 -19.49
N ALA A 43 -2.91 3.81 -19.20
CA ALA A 43 -3.74 4.97 -18.88
C ALA A 43 -4.65 5.35 -20.05
N ASP A 44 -4.12 5.39 -21.27
CA ASP A 44 -4.88 5.65 -22.48
C ASP A 44 -6.02 4.63 -22.66
N ARG A 45 -5.71 3.35 -22.48
CA ARG A 45 -6.73 2.29 -22.60
C ARG A 45 -7.75 2.29 -21.45
N CYS A 46 -7.38 2.80 -20.29
CA CYS A 46 -8.35 3.08 -19.22
C CYS A 46 -9.29 4.22 -19.67
N ALA A 47 -8.74 5.31 -20.20
CA ALA A 47 -9.52 6.45 -20.65
C ALA A 47 -10.48 6.07 -21.81
N GLU A 48 -10.05 5.24 -22.76
CA GLU A 48 -10.90 4.69 -23.84
C GLU A 48 -12.13 3.89 -23.29
N GLN A 49 -12.03 3.40 -22.06
CA GLN A 49 -13.08 2.64 -21.36
C GLN A 49 -13.81 3.46 -20.30
N ASP A 50 -13.64 4.78 -20.29
CA ASP A 50 -14.18 5.68 -19.26
C ASP A 50 -13.76 5.28 -17.83
N ARG A 51 -12.48 4.91 -17.67
CA ARG A 51 -11.86 4.48 -16.41
C ARG A 51 -10.65 5.34 -16.08
N VAL A 52 -10.40 5.48 -14.80
CA VAL A 52 -9.19 6.14 -14.27
C VAL A 52 -8.20 5.08 -13.80
N LEU A 53 -6.92 5.25 -14.17
CA LEU A 53 -5.85 4.40 -13.69
C LEU A 53 -5.45 4.79 -12.27
N ILE A 54 -5.53 3.84 -11.35
CA ILE A 54 -5.01 3.96 -10.00
C ILE A 54 -3.89 2.93 -9.81
N LEU A 55 -2.70 3.40 -9.49
CA LEU A 55 -1.56 2.54 -9.19
C LEU A 55 -1.38 2.44 -7.67
N ARG A 56 -1.26 1.22 -7.18
CA ARG A 56 -0.87 0.96 -5.81
C ARG A 56 0.63 0.70 -5.74
N ASP A 57 1.31 1.57 -5.03
CA ASP A 57 2.74 1.39 -4.76
C ASP A 57 2.99 0.53 -3.51
N TRP A 58 4.00 -0.31 -3.60
CA TRP A 58 4.41 -1.21 -2.51
C TRP A 58 5.56 -0.61 -1.70
N ASN A 59 5.30 0.54 -1.11
CA ASN A 59 6.28 1.34 -0.39
C ASN A 59 7.10 0.58 0.68
N HIS A 60 6.65 -0.57 1.19
CA HIS A 60 7.47 -1.35 2.10
C HIS A 60 8.74 -1.94 1.42
N LEU A 61 8.76 -2.09 0.11
CA LEU A 61 9.99 -2.45 -0.61
C LEU A 61 10.98 -1.29 -0.57
N ASP A 62 10.53 -0.09 -0.86
CA ASP A 62 11.35 1.12 -0.89
C ASP A 62 11.88 1.52 0.50
N TYR A 63 11.08 1.31 1.55
CA TYR A 63 11.38 1.81 2.90
C TYR A 63 11.83 0.74 3.90
N ILE A 64 11.46 -0.52 3.71
CA ILE A 64 11.83 -1.65 4.57
C ILE A 64 12.74 -2.64 3.83
N GLY A 65 12.58 -2.76 2.51
CA GLY A 65 13.38 -3.60 1.62
C GLY A 65 13.03 -5.07 1.63
N LEU A 66 12.08 -5.50 2.47
CA LEU A 66 11.71 -6.91 2.58
C LEU A 66 10.56 -7.27 1.62
N PRO A 67 10.57 -8.50 1.11
CA PRO A 67 11.58 -9.54 1.31
C PRO A 67 12.74 -9.52 0.29
N PHE A 68 12.79 -8.58 -0.67
CA PHE A 68 13.54 -8.77 -1.91
C PHE A 68 14.76 -7.86 -2.07
N MET A 69 14.83 -6.71 -1.39
CA MET A 69 15.84 -5.69 -1.68
C MET A 69 16.35 -4.97 -0.43
N GLN A 70 17.35 -4.12 -0.61
CA GLN A 70 17.73 -3.13 0.40
C GLN A 70 16.92 -1.85 0.17
N PRO A 71 16.43 -1.19 1.23
CA PRO A 71 15.68 0.05 1.07
C PRO A 71 16.62 1.19 0.68
N ASP A 72 16.19 2.00 -0.27
CA ASP A 72 16.86 3.26 -0.65
C ASP A 72 16.14 4.50 -0.07
N TYR A 73 14.98 4.29 0.55
CA TYR A 73 14.14 5.32 1.19
C TYR A 73 13.61 6.38 0.21
N ARG A 74 13.36 5.97 -1.04
CA ARG A 74 12.82 6.82 -2.10
C ARG A 74 11.56 6.17 -2.68
N PRO A 75 10.52 6.94 -3.04
CA PRO A 75 9.30 6.40 -3.67
C PRO A 75 9.56 6.14 -5.17
N GLN A 76 10.24 5.04 -5.48
CA GLN A 76 10.78 4.74 -6.81
C GLN A 76 9.71 4.78 -7.90
N LEU A 77 8.52 4.23 -7.65
CA LEU A 77 7.42 4.26 -8.62
C LEU A 77 7.01 5.70 -8.95
N ALA A 78 6.78 6.52 -7.93
CA ALA A 78 6.39 7.91 -8.13
C ALA A 78 7.49 8.72 -8.83
N GLU A 79 8.75 8.54 -8.45
CA GLU A 79 9.88 9.22 -9.09
C GLU A 79 10.02 8.84 -10.56
N THR A 80 9.83 7.56 -10.89
CA THR A 80 9.87 7.09 -12.28
C THR A 80 8.76 7.71 -13.14
N LEU A 81 7.57 7.89 -12.56
CA LEU A 81 6.41 8.38 -13.30
C LEU A 81 6.27 9.90 -13.31
N ASN A 82 6.85 10.62 -12.35
CA ASN A 82 6.76 12.09 -12.27
C ASN A 82 7.32 12.83 -13.49
N ALA A 83 8.17 12.19 -14.29
CA ALA A 83 8.71 12.80 -15.52
C ALA A 83 7.64 12.90 -16.62
N GLU A 84 6.68 11.96 -16.65
CA GLU A 84 5.71 11.81 -17.72
C GLU A 84 4.27 12.14 -17.27
N PHE A 85 4.00 12.14 -15.95
CA PHE A 85 2.65 12.27 -15.41
C PHE A 85 2.57 13.31 -14.30
N GLU A 86 1.47 14.03 -14.23
CA GLU A 86 1.04 14.75 -13.04
C GLU A 86 0.37 13.75 -12.08
N LEU A 87 1.05 13.41 -10.98
CA LEU A 87 0.62 12.39 -10.05
C LEU A 87 -0.17 12.96 -8.87
N ILE A 88 -1.42 12.55 -8.71
CA ILE A 88 -2.15 12.73 -7.45
C ILE A 88 -1.77 11.58 -6.53
N ARG A 89 -1.08 11.90 -5.42
CA ARG A 89 -0.56 10.89 -4.49
C ARG A 89 -1.29 10.93 -3.16
N PHE A 90 -1.56 9.74 -2.61
CA PHE A 90 -2.20 9.58 -1.32
C PHE A 90 -1.62 8.36 -0.59
N ALA A 91 -1.31 8.51 0.69
CA ALA A 91 -0.74 7.44 1.50
C ALA A 91 -1.79 6.82 2.41
N THR A 92 -1.86 5.49 2.46
CA THR A 92 -2.61 4.78 3.50
C THR A 92 -1.65 4.39 4.62
N VAL A 93 -2.01 4.74 5.84
CA VAL A 93 -1.20 4.48 7.04
C VAL A 93 -1.99 3.68 8.06
N ARG A 94 -1.27 2.97 8.90
CA ARG A 94 -1.81 2.25 10.05
C ARG A 94 -0.91 2.50 11.25
N HIS A 95 -1.46 2.42 12.47
CA HIS A 95 -0.65 2.55 13.69
C HIS A 95 0.60 1.64 13.60
N PRO A 96 1.83 2.17 13.78
CA PRO A 96 3.06 1.45 13.45
C PRO A 96 3.20 0.10 14.18
N LEU A 97 2.79 0.03 15.44
CA LEU A 97 2.80 -1.22 16.19
C LEU A 97 1.86 -2.27 15.57
N ASP A 98 0.63 -1.88 15.25
CA ASP A 98 -0.36 -2.78 14.66
C ASP A 98 0.03 -3.23 13.25
N GLN A 99 0.68 -2.34 12.48
CA GLN A 99 1.21 -2.69 11.18
C GLN A 99 2.35 -3.71 11.30
N TRP A 100 3.31 -3.48 12.21
CA TRP A 100 4.41 -4.42 12.45
C TRP A 100 3.90 -5.80 12.88
N LEU A 101 2.96 -5.85 13.83
CA LEU A 101 2.31 -7.10 14.27
C LEU A 101 1.60 -7.84 13.12
N SER A 102 1.06 -7.08 12.17
CA SER A 102 0.46 -7.68 10.97
C SER A 102 1.52 -8.26 10.04
N LEU A 103 2.61 -7.54 9.83
CA LEU A 103 3.71 -7.96 8.95
C LEU A 103 4.42 -9.22 9.44
N ILE A 104 4.77 -9.28 10.72
CA ILE A 104 5.50 -10.43 11.29
C ILE A 104 4.69 -11.74 11.32
N ARG A 105 3.38 -11.68 11.07
CA ARG A 105 2.58 -12.90 10.87
C ARG A 105 2.91 -13.61 9.57
N ASN A 106 3.44 -12.90 8.60
CA ASN A 106 3.90 -13.50 7.37
C ASN A 106 5.29 -14.10 7.60
N PRO A 107 5.50 -15.41 7.39
CA PRO A 107 6.79 -16.06 7.58
C PRO A 107 7.95 -15.41 6.82
N LEU A 108 7.65 -14.75 5.69
CA LEU A 108 8.67 -14.01 4.92
C LEU A 108 9.27 -12.83 5.69
N PHE A 109 8.56 -12.30 6.70
CA PHE A 109 8.96 -11.12 7.47
C PHE A 109 9.34 -11.44 8.92
N ALA A 110 8.78 -12.49 9.52
CA ALA A 110 8.84 -12.76 10.97
C ALA A 110 10.26 -12.65 11.55
N GLU A 111 11.22 -13.36 10.97
CA GLU A 111 12.61 -13.37 11.45
C GLU A 111 13.49 -12.25 10.85
N ARG A 112 13.00 -11.56 9.83
CA ARG A 112 13.78 -10.61 8.99
C ARG A 112 13.44 -9.15 9.26
N LEU A 113 12.44 -8.90 10.13
CA LEU A 113 11.92 -7.58 10.43
C LEU A 113 12.03 -7.22 11.91
N PRO A 114 13.25 -7.06 12.46
CA PRO A 114 13.41 -6.57 13.82
C PRO A 114 12.84 -5.15 13.95
N VAL A 115 12.31 -4.82 15.14
CA VAL A 115 11.62 -3.55 15.45
C VAL A 115 12.43 -2.33 14.99
N GLY A 116 13.75 -2.31 15.22
CA GLY A 116 14.58 -1.17 14.82
C GLY A 116 14.67 -0.96 13.30
N LYS A 117 14.77 -2.04 12.52
CA LYS A 117 14.76 -1.96 11.06
C LYS A 117 13.40 -1.45 10.55
N TYR A 118 12.32 -1.98 11.11
CA TYR A 118 10.97 -1.57 10.78
C TYR A 118 10.75 -0.09 11.07
N LEU A 119 11.04 0.35 12.31
CA LEU A 119 10.81 1.74 12.73
C LEU A 119 11.63 2.74 11.93
N LYS A 120 12.88 2.42 11.58
CA LYS A 120 13.68 3.26 10.68
C LYS A 120 12.99 3.43 9.33
N GLY A 121 12.51 2.35 8.74
CA GLY A 121 11.84 2.37 7.44
C GLY A 121 10.52 3.13 7.47
N VAL A 122 9.64 2.81 8.42
CA VAL A 122 8.33 3.45 8.51
C VAL A 122 8.42 4.94 8.86
N ARG A 123 9.44 5.36 9.64
CA ARG A 123 9.70 6.78 9.86
C ARG A 123 10.08 7.51 8.57
N ARG A 124 10.95 6.92 7.75
CA ARG A 124 11.31 7.49 6.44
C ARG A 124 10.12 7.56 5.50
N PHE A 125 9.28 6.53 5.50
CA PHE A 125 8.01 6.57 4.77
C PHE A 125 7.09 7.69 5.27
N ALA A 126 6.94 7.86 6.59
CA ALA A 126 6.12 8.91 7.18
C ALA A 126 6.63 10.32 6.84
N GLU A 127 7.95 10.52 6.77
CA GLU A 127 8.57 11.77 6.32
C GLU A 127 8.17 12.11 4.88
N MET A 128 8.19 11.13 3.98
CA MET A 128 7.72 11.30 2.59
C MET A 128 6.21 11.55 2.52
N ALA A 129 5.42 10.74 3.24
CA ALA A 129 3.97 10.79 3.21
C ALA A 129 3.37 12.12 3.72
N ARG A 130 4.10 12.90 4.53
CA ARG A 130 3.68 14.25 4.91
C ARG A 130 3.45 15.20 3.74
N GLY A 131 4.13 14.97 2.62
CA GLY A 131 3.95 15.75 1.39
C GLY A 131 2.76 15.31 0.55
N THR A 132 2.02 14.28 1.00
CA THR A 132 0.82 13.75 0.34
C THR A 132 -0.35 13.78 1.31
N GLY A 133 -1.56 13.49 0.86
CA GLY A 133 -2.67 13.20 1.77
C GLY A 133 -2.43 11.86 2.49
N MET A 134 -2.97 11.73 3.71
CA MET A 134 -2.91 10.49 4.48
C MET A 134 -4.29 10.02 4.91
N LEU A 135 -4.52 8.71 4.82
CA LEU A 135 -5.70 8.02 5.31
C LEU A 135 -5.29 6.98 6.35
N HIS A 136 -5.85 7.08 7.54
CA HIS A 136 -5.62 6.10 8.59
C HIS A 136 -6.52 4.88 8.40
N TYR A 137 -5.97 3.70 8.53
CA TYR A 137 -6.72 2.44 8.51
C TYR A 137 -7.81 2.42 9.58
N GLU A 138 -7.53 3.00 10.73
CA GLU A 138 -8.43 3.11 11.87
C GLU A 138 -9.67 3.95 11.53
N ASP A 139 -9.48 5.11 10.88
CA ASP A 139 -10.60 5.96 10.39
C ASP A 139 -11.45 5.20 9.38
N PHE A 140 -10.79 4.48 8.45
CA PHE A 140 -11.49 3.70 7.45
C PHE A 140 -12.34 2.59 8.08
N THR A 141 -11.82 1.89 9.07
CA THR A 141 -12.57 0.80 9.72
C THR A 141 -13.64 1.29 10.67
N ALA A 142 -13.50 2.50 11.23
CA ALA A 142 -14.51 3.13 12.08
C ALA A 142 -15.66 3.76 11.27
N ASN A 143 -15.34 4.45 10.18
CA ASN A 143 -16.32 5.09 9.30
C ASN A 143 -15.92 4.96 7.82
N PRO A 144 -16.20 3.80 7.19
CA PRO A 144 -15.74 3.52 5.83
C PRO A 144 -16.23 4.53 4.78
N ASP A 145 -17.52 4.91 4.83
CA ASP A 145 -18.10 5.82 3.82
C ASP A 145 -17.44 7.19 3.87
N ALA A 146 -17.44 7.84 5.04
CA ALA A 146 -16.87 9.16 5.18
C ALA A 146 -15.37 9.18 4.83
N THR A 147 -14.64 8.11 5.16
CA THR A 147 -13.22 7.98 4.86
C THR A 147 -12.98 7.79 3.37
N LEU A 148 -13.77 6.95 2.69
CA LEU A 148 -13.67 6.76 1.24
C LEU A 148 -14.13 7.99 0.46
N MET A 149 -15.15 8.71 0.93
CA MET A 149 -15.56 9.97 0.30
C MET A 149 -14.41 10.98 0.30
N ARG A 150 -13.74 11.18 1.44
CA ARG A 150 -12.56 12.06 1.53
C ARG A 150 -11.41 11.59 0.62
N LEU A 151 -11.19 10.27 0.54
CA LEU A 151 -10.16 9.72 -0.34
C LEU A 151 -10.53 9.96 -1.82
N CYS A 152 -11.77 9.71 -2.21
CA CYS A 152 -12.25 9.95 -3.57
C CYS A 152 -12.14 11.42 -3.95
N GLU A 153 -12.52 12.34 -3.06
CA GLU A 153 -12.36 13.78 -3.26
C GLU A 153 -10.89 14.16 -3.49
N ALA A 154 -9.99 13.67 -2.62
CA ALA A 154 -8.55 13.94 -2.72
C ALA A 154 -7.93 13.37 -4.00
N LEU A 155 -8.43 12.25 -4.50
CA LEU A 155 -7.99 11.61 -5.74
C LEU A 155 -8.79 12.07 -6.98
N GLN A 156 -9.71 13.02 -6.83
CA GLN A 156 -10.59 13.51 -7.89
C GLN A 156 -11.42 12.40 -8.56
N LEU A 157 -11.91 11.46 -7.75
CA LEU A 157 -12.69 10.30 -8.18
C LEU A 157 -14.15 10.42 -7.71
N PRO A 158 -15.11 9.89 -8.46
CA PRO A 158 -16.47 9.77 -7.98
C PRO A 158 -16.55 8.74 -6.83
N PHE A 159 -17.28 9.07 -5.78
CA PHE A 159 -17.57 8.10 -4.73
C PHE A 159 -18.68 7.15 -5.15
N ASP A 160 -18.47 5.86 -5.03
CA ASP A 160 -19.45 4.81 -5.33
C ASP A 160 -19.81 4.01 -4.07
N PRO A 161 -20.99 4.22 -3.47
CA PRO A 161 -21.42 3.51 -2.27
C PRO A 161 -21.60 2.00 -2.49
N GLY A 162 -21.74 1.55 -3.73
CA GLY A 162 -21.83 0.13 -4.09
C GLY A 162 -20.58 -0.69 -3.76
N TYR A 163 -19.49 -0.06 -3.30
CA TYR A 163 -18.30 -0.79 -2.83
C TYR A 163 -18.64 -1.75 -1.68
N ARG A 164 -19.61 -1.41 -0.81
CA ARG A 164 -20.02 -2.23 0.34
C ARG A 164 -20.49 -3.63 -0.06
N GLN A 165 -21.14 -3.75 -1.20
CA GLN A 165 -21.62 -5.04 -1.72
C GLN A 165 -20.54 -5.79 -2.53
N ARG A 166 -19.58 -5.04 -3.08
CA ARG A 166 -18.59 -5.61 -4.02
C ARG A 166 -17.24 -5.94 -3.41
N TRP A 167 -16.82 -5.27 -2.32
CA TRP A 167 -15.45 -5.40 -1.82
C TRP A 167 -15.06 -6.85 -1.49
N ALA A 168 -16.00 -7.64 -0.94
CA ALA A 168 -15.76 -9.05 -0.61
C ALA A 168 -15.68 -9.96 -1.84
N SER A 169 -16.20 -9.51 -2.99
CA SER A 169 -16.18 -10.30 -4.24
C SER A 169 -14.88 -10.15 -5.05
N TYR A 170 -14.02 -9.19 -4.71
CA TYR A 170 -12.75 -9.00 -5.38
C TYR A 170 -11.79 -10.15 -5.10
N LYS A 171 -11.40 -10.84 -6.18
CA LYS A 171 -10.44 -11.97 -6.13
C LYS A 171 -9.03 -11.56 -6.50
N ASN A 172 -8.90 -10.51 -7.29
CA ASN A 172 -7.62 -9.98 -7.77
C ASN A 172 -7.05 -9.01 -6.73
N ILE A 173 -6.51 -9.53 -5.65
CA ILE A 173 -5.90 -8.76 -4.56
C ILE A 173 -4.49 -9.28 -4.27
N THR A 174 -3.62 -8.38 -3.87
CA THR A 174 -2.25 -8.69 -3.45
C THR A 174 -2.01 -8.31 -2.00
N GLY A 175 -1.07 -8.99 -1.36
CA GLY A 175 -0.61 -8.68 0.00
C GLY A 175 -1.32 -9.42 1.10
N ASP A 176 -2.38 -10.16 0.84
CA ASP A 176 -3.00 -11.05 1.80
C ASP A 176 -2.92 -12.51 1.35
N VAL A 177 -1.99 -13.22 1.94
CA VAL A 177 -1.76 -14.65 1.66
C VAL A 177 -2.38 -15.56 2.73
N LEU A 178 -3.06 -14.99 3.73
CA LEU A 178 -3.66 -15.77 4.81
C LEU A 178 -5.14 -16.03 4.52
N PRO A 179 -5.60 -17.31 4.63
CA PRO A 179 -7.02 -17.62 4.52
C PRO A 179 -7.83 -16.95 5.63
N GLY A 180 -9.06 -16.54 5.36
CA GLY A 180 -10.01 -16.05 6.37
C GLY A 180 -10.45 -14.59 6.23
N ARG A 181 -9.95 -13.82 5.26
CA ARG A 181 -10.45 -12.44 5.04
C ARG A 181 -11.84 -12.36 4.39
N SER A 182 -12.14 -13.30 3.50
CA SER A 182 -13.44 -13.34 2.79
C SER A 182 -14.61 -13.74 3.68
N GLU A 183 -14.35 -14.22 4.90
CA GLU A 183 -15.39 -14.66 5.83
C GLU A 183 -15.97 -13.53 6.66
N VAL A 184 -15.31 -12.37 6.72
CA VAL A 184 -15.79 -11.19 7.43
C VAL A 184 -16.54 -10.30 6.45
N GLY A 185 -17.84 -10.51 6.31
CA GLY A 185 -18.70 -9.73 5.41
C GLY A 185 -18.87 -8.25 5.76
N GLU A 186 -18.13 -7.72 6.75
CA GLU A 186 -18.26 -6.36 7.23
C GLU A 186 -16.89 -5.70 7.44
N ILE A 187 -16.75 -4.43 6.99
CA ILE A 187 -15.59 -3.59 7.28
C ILE A 187 -15.77 -3.05 8.71
N ARG A 188 -14.92 -3.44 9.62
CA ARG A 188 -14.95 -3.03 11.02
C ARG A 188 -13.57 -2.89 11.65
N ALA A 189 -13.48 -2.06 12.68
CA ALA A 189 -12.30 -2.01 13.53
C ALA A 189 -12.11 -3.37 14.25
N LEU A 190 -10.90 -3.85 14.23
CA LEU A 190 -10.50 -5.01 15.04
C LEU A 190 -9.78 -4.52 16.28
N PRO A 191 -9.99 -5.17 17.45
CA PRO A 191 -9.23 -4.82 18.64
C PRO A 191 -7.74 -4.96 18.39
N ARG A 192 -6.96 -4.09 19.04
CA ARG A 192 -5.50 -4.22 19.03
C ARG A 192 -5.11 -5.59 19.61
N ARG A 193 -4.13 -6.21 19.00
CA ARG A 193 -3.62 -7.48 19.48
C ARG A 193 -2.79 -7.25 20.73
N ASP A 194 -2.86 -8.20 21.65
CA ASP A 194 -1.93 -8.23 22.78
C ASP A 194 -0.49 -8.40 22.25
N THR A 195 0.37 -7.49 22.67
CA THR A 195 1.76 -7.42 22.20
C THR A 195 2.75 -7.99 23.21
N GLY A 196 2.35 -8.09 24.45
CA GLY A 196 3.25 -8.32 25.56
C GLY A 196 4.18 -7.13 25.86
N ALA A 197 4.51 -6.95 27.14
CA ALA A 197 5.27 -5.80 27.64
C ALA A 197 6.66 -5.61 26.98
N GLU A 198 7.30 -6.68 26.55
CA GLU A 198 8.63 -6.60 25.90
C GLU A 198 8.58 -5.94 24.54
N VAL A 199 7.57 -6.25 23.73
CA VAL A 199 7.38 -5.64 22.41
C VAL A 199 7.05 -4.16 22.58
N GLU A 200 6.14 -3.83 23.48
CA GLU A 200 5.79 -2.44 23.77
C GLU A 200 7.02 -1.62 24.21
N LYS A 201 7.81 -2.18 25.11
CA LYS A 201 9.08 -1.57 25.54
C LYS A 201 10.06 -1.40 24.38
N ALA A 202 10.14 -2.39 23.47
CA ALA A 202 11.02 -2.31 22.30
C ALA A 202 10.62 -1.18 21.34
N PHE A 203 9.33 -0.86 21.24
CA PHE A 203 8.82 0.27 20.47
C PHE A 203 9.02 1.61 21.19
N THR A 204 8.53 1.71 22.43
CA THR A 204 8.52 2.96 23.20
C THR A 204 9.90 3.49 23.54
N ALA A 205 10.89 2.60 23.71
CA ALA A 205 12.28 2.96 23.94
C ALA A 205 12.98 3.61 22.72
N ARG A 206 12.31 3.71 21.57
CA ARG A 206 12.92 4.21 20.33
C ARG A 206 12.32 5.53 19.89
N GLY A 207 13.18 6.55 19.72
CA GLY A 207 12.78 7.86 19.24
C GLY A 207 12.13 7.81 17.83
N ASP A 208 12.51 6.84 16.99
CA ASP A 208 11.89 6.63 15.68
C ASP A 208 10.39 6.30 15.80
N PHE A 209 9.96 5.61 16.85
CA PHE A 209 8.55 5.31 17.07
C PHE A 209 7.75 6.59 17.37
N GLN A 210 8.20 7.37 18.37
CA GLN A 210 7.56 8.63 18.73
C GLN A 210 7.51 9.60 17.53
N ARG A 211 8.62 9.67 16.80
CA ARG A 211 8.69 10.51 15.60
C ARG A 211 7.72 10.05 14.51
N THR A 212 7.57 8.74 14.30
CA THR A 212 6.61 8.19 13.34
C THR A 212 5.18 8.52 13.71
N LEU A 213 4.80 8.35 15.00
CA LEU A 213 3.47 8.71 15.49
C LEU A 213 3.16 10.18 15.20
N GLN A 214 4.08 11.10 15.53
CA GLN A 214 3.92 12.52 15.25
C GLN A 214 3.76 12.83 13.76
N LEU A 215 4.58 12.20 12.91
CA LEU A 215 4.54 12.40 11.46
C LEU A 215 3.24 11.90 10.83
N MET A 216 2.68 10.84 11.38
CA MET A 216 1.43 10.22 10.94
C MET A 216 0.20 10.73 11.71
N ASN A 217 0.35 11.75 12.58
CA ASN A 217 -0.74 12.34 13.38
C ASN A 217 -1.47 11.33 14.29
N TYR A 218 -0.74 10.32 14.81
CA TYR A 218 -1.26 9.49 15.88
C TYR A 218 -1.05 10.16 17.24
N THR A 219 -2.08 10.21 18.06
CA THR A 219 -2.03 10.75 19.43
C THR A 219 -1.75 9.68 20.46
N ASP A 220 -2.01 8.42 20.14
CA ASP A 220 -1.90 7.30 21.06
C ASP A 220 -0.47 6.78 21.13
N THR A 221 0.06 6.81 22.34
CA THR A 221 1.09 5.89 22.78
C THR A 221 0.47 4.49 22.96
N VAL A 222 1.28 3.46 23.15
CA VAL A 222 0.95 2.02 23.20
C VAL A 222 -0.25 1.61 24.08
N SER A 223 -0.70 2.48 24.98
CA SER A 223 -1.80 2.24 25.93
C SER A 223 -3.16 2.64 25.36
N GLY A 224 -3.92 1.67 24.90
CA GLY A 224 -5.32 1.75 24.56
C GLY A 224 -6.01 0.43 24.84
#